data_52a183598b9fa5fbf87fdf08cb4c9c2d
#
_entry.id   52a183598b9fa5fbf87fdf08cb4c9c2d
#
_cell.length_a   1.000
_cell.length_b   1.000
_cell.length_c   1.000
_cell.angle_alpha   90.00
_cell.angle_beta   90.00
_cell.angle_gamma   90.00
#
_symmetry.space_group_name_H-M   'P 1'
#
loop_
_entity.id
_entity.type
_entity.pdbx_description
1 polymer ?
#
loop_
_entity_poly.entity_id
_entity_poly.type
_entity_poly.pdbx_seq_one_letter_code
_entity_poly.pdbx_strand_id
1 'polypeptide(L)'
;DRDGKVTLMNTAAERWTELLSDEDRTFVKRFILTSGSLKELAAAYDVTYPTVRLRLDRLIEKIKVFDKKDTADDYERLLRGLYAEGRFDASTFRQLLKQYQQE
;
A
#
# COMPACT_ATOMS: atom_id res chain seq x y z
N ASP A 1 21.23 1.90 -13.62
CA ASP A 1 21.76 1.44 -12.38
C ASP A 1 20.69 0.79 -11.52
N ARG A 2 21.07 -0.31 -10.88
CA ARG A 2 20.10 -1.09 -10.11
C ARG A 2 19.52 -0.31 -8.95
N ASP A 3 20.35 0.44 -8.24
CA ASP A 3 19.90 1.18 -7.08
C ASP A 3 18.91 2.29 -7.43
N GLY A 4 19.20 3.01 -8.51
CA GLY A 4 18.29 4.05 -8.97
C GLY A 4 16.97 3.48 -9.41
N LYS A 5 17.02 2.30 -10.06
CA LYS A 5 15.82 1.64 -10.52
C LYS A 5 14.91 1.24 -9.34
N VAL A 6 15.51 0.65 -8.31
CA VAL A 6 14.77 0.23 -7.13
C VAL A 6 14.14 1.44 -6.45
N THR A 7 14.89 2.53 -6.31
CA THR A 7 14.39 3.74 -5.68
C THR A 7 13.18 4.30 -6.42
N LEU A 8 13.24 4.33 -7.75
CA LEU A 8 12.15 4.86 -8.55
C LEU A 8 10.89 4.01 -8.43
N MET A 9 11.04 2.70 -8.28
CA MET A 9 9.91 1.78 -8.22
C MET A 9 9.22 1.76 -6.87
N ASN A 10 9.89 2.20 -5.81
CA ASN A 10 9.40 2.00 -4.45
C ASN A 10 8.73 3.21 -3.83
N THR A 11 8.51 4.27 -4.59
CA THR A 11 7.90 5.48 -4.03
C THR A 11 6.51 5.21 -3.46
N ALA A 12 5.66 4.53 -4.22
CA ALA A 12 4.31 4.19 -3.77
C ALA A 12 4.34 3.14 -2.67
N ALA A 13 5.25 2.17 -2.78
CA ALA A 13 5.36 1.11 -1.79
C ALA A 13 5.76 1.64 -0.43
N GLU A 14 6.58 2.69 -0.38
CA GLU A 14 7.00 3.27 0.88
C GLU A 14 5.84 3.90 1.63
N ARG A 15 4.85 4.42 0.91
CA ARG A 15 3.72 5.07 1.54
C ARG A 15 2.83 4.12 2.31
N TRP A 16 2.62 2.91 1.79
CA TRP A 16 1.77 1.97 2.51
C TRP A 16 2.41 1.58 3.85
N THR A 17 3.73 1.53 3.92
CA THR A 17 4.40 1.23 5.19
C THR A 17 4.19 2.34 6.21
N GLU A 18 4.09 3.58 5.76
CA GLU A 18 3.83 4.71 6.65
C GLU A 18 2.40 4.72 7.16
N LEU A 19 1.48 4.15 6.39
CA LEU A 19 0.07 4.09 6.77
C LEU A 19 -0.25 2.98 7.75
N LEU A 20 0.66 2.03 7.93
CA LEU A 20 0.50 0.98 8.92
C LEU A 20 0.73 1.52 10.32
N SER A 21 0.03 0.93 11.30
CA SER A 21 0.27 1.28 12.69
C SER A 21 1.62 0.74 13.16
N ASP A 22 2.09 1.22 14.29
CA ASP A 22 3.33 0.72 14.87
C ASP A 22 3.22 -0.77 15.18
N GLU A 23 2.05 -1.22 15.61
CA GLU A 23 1.83 -2.65 15.87
C GLU A 23 1.92 -3.46 14.59
N ASP A 24 1.36 -2.95 13.50
CA ASP A 24 1.43 -3.62 12.21
C ASP A 24 2.87 -3.73 11.72
N ARG A 25 3.62 -2.64 11.85
CA ARG A 25 5.03 -2.65 11.44
C ARG A 25 5.85 -3.62 12.28
N THR A 26 5.58 -3.69 13.56
CA THR A 26 6.25 -4.62 14.44
C THR A 26 5.92 -6.06 14.04
N PHE A 27 4.67 -6.32 13.69
CA PHE A 27 4.25 -7.63 13.24
C PHE A 27 5.00 -8.03 11.97
N VAL A 28 5.08 -7.13 10.99
CA VAL A 28 5.82 -7.38 9.75
C VAL A 28 7.28 -7.67 10.04
N LYS A 29 7.88 -6.87 10.90
CA LYS A 29 9.29 -7.05 11.27
C LYS A 29 9.53 -8.41 11.89
N ARG A 30 8.68 -8.81 12.83
CA ARG A 30 8.83 -10.10 13.49
C ARG A 30 8.58 -11.25 12.55
N PHE A 31 7.63 -11.10 11.64
CA PHE A 31 7.36 -12.10 10.63
C PHE A 31 8.60 -12.36 9.78
N ILE A 32 9.25 -11.29 9.35
CA ILE A 32 10.47 -11.39 8.56
C ILE A 32 11.59 -12.02 9.37
N LEU A 33 11.70 -11.65 10.63
CA LEU A 33 12.76 -12.19 11.50
C LEU A 33 12.60 -13.68 11.79
N THR A 34 11.38 -14.20 11.67
CA THR A 34 11.13 -15.64 11.78
C THR A 34 11.27 -16.36 10.44
N SER A 35 11.79 -15.66 9.43
CA SER A 35 11.91 -16.19 8.07
C SER A 35 10.57 -16.62 7.49
N GLY A 36 9.51 -15.92 7.89
CA GLY A 36 8.16 -16.19 7.40
C GLY A 36 7.47 -17.36 8.07
N SER A 37 7.97 -17.80 9.21
CA SER A 37 7.35 -18.92 9.93
C SER A 37 6.24 -18.44 10.85
N LEU A 38 4.99 -18.73 10.48
CA LEU A 38 3.84 -18.37 11.31
C LEU A 38 3.82 -19.16 12.61
N LYS A 39 4.35 -20.36 12.60
CA LYS A 39 4.43 -21.19 13.80
C LYS A 39 5.33 -20.53 14.83
N GLU A 40 6.51 -20.09 14.41
CA GLU A 40 7.43 -19.42 15.31
C GLU A 40 6.89 -18.06 15.76
N LEU A 41 6.21 -17.38 14.86
CA LEU A 41 5.62 -16.09 15.19
C LEU A 41 4.51 -16.24 16.23
N ALA A 42 3.70 -17.29 16.09
CA ALA A 42 2.65 -17.57 17.08
C ALA A 42 3.26 -17.82 18.45
N ALA A 43 4.34 -18.58 18.49
CA ALA A 43 5.04 -18.83 19.75
C ALA A 43 5.61 -17.55 20.34
N ALA A 44 6.16 -16.68 19.51
CA ALA A 44 6.73 -15.43 19.97
C ALA A 44 5.68 -14.49 20.57
N TYR A 45 4.46 -14.52 20.02
CA TYR A 45 3.36 -13.71 20.54
C TYR A 45 2.55 -14.44 21.62
N ASP A 46 2.87 -15.68 21.89
CA ASP A 46 2.13 -16.51 22.84
C ASP A 46 0.66 -16.61 22.50
N VAL A 47 0.39 -16.89 21.24
CA VAL A 47 -0.97 -17.07 20.72
C VAL A 47 -1.00 -18.31 19.84
N THR A 48 -2.21 -18.69 19.39
CA THR A 48 -2.36 -19.85 18.54
C THR A 48 -2.03 -19.52 17.09
N TYR A 49 -1.72 -20.56 16.32
CA TYR A 49 -1.44 -20.40 14.90
C TYR A 49 -2.62 -19.75 14.15
N PRO A 50 -3.88 -20.20 14.34
CA PRO A 50 -5.00 -19.55 13.66
C PRO A 50 -5.11 -18.06 13.97
N THR A 51 -4.76 -17.65 15.18
CA THR A 51 -4.81 -16.23 15.56
C THR A 51 -3.80 -15.42 14.77
N VAL A 52 -2.57 -15.92 14.67
CA VAL A 52 -1.53 -15.24 13.90
C VAL A 52 -1.87 -15.24 12.41
N ARG A 53 -2.40 -16.36 11.91
CA ARG A 53 -2.79 -16.47 10.51
C ARG A 53 -3.87 -15.44 10.16
N LEU A 54 -4.86 -15.31 11.03
CA LEU A 54 -5.92 -14.32 10.82
C LEU A 54 -5.35 -12.91 10.80
N ARG A 55 -4.44 -12.62 11.70
CA ARG A 55 -3.82 -11.30 11.75
C ARG A 55 -3.03 -11.01 10.48
N LEU A 56 -2.30 -12.00 9.98
CA LEU A 56 -1.58 -11.85 8.73
C LEU A 56 -2.53 -11.59 7.56
N ASP A 57 -3.63 -12.34 7.49
CA ASP A 57 -4.60 -12.17 6.42
C ASP A 57 -5.19 -10.77 6.43
N ARG A 58 -5.50 -10.26 7.62
CA ARG A 58 -6.03 -8.89 7.76
C ARG A 58 -5.00 -7.85 7.36
N LEU A 59 -3.74 -8.09 7.70
CA LEU A 59 -2.68 -7.17 7.34
C LEU A 59 -2.47 -7.15 5.83
N ILE A 60 -2.54 -8.31 5.19
CA ILE A 60 -2.44 -8.40 3.73
C ILE A 60 -3.53 -7.55 3.07
N GLU A 61 -4.77 -7.69 3.53
CA GLU A 61 -5.87 -6.91 2.97
C GLU A 61 -5.69 -5.41 3.22
N LYS A 62 -5.18 -5.07 4.39
CA LYS A 62 -4.93 -3.68 4.73
C LYS A 62 -3.88 -3.07 3.81
N ILE A 63 -2.81 -3.81 3.55
CA ILE A 63 -1.75 -3.35 2.65
C ILE A 63 -2.30 -3.16 1.24
N LYS A 64 -3.13 -4.08 0.76
CA LYS A 64 -3.72 -3.97 -0.57
C LYS A 64 -4.56 -2.70 -0.70
N VAL A 65 -5.33 -2.38 0.33
CA VAL A 65 -6.17 -1.19 0.34
C VAL A 65 -5.32 0.08 0.31
N PHE A 66 -4.31 0.14 1.17
CA PHE A 66 -3.46 1.32 1.25
C PHE A 66 -2.67 1.53 -0.02
N ASP A 67 -2.14 0.47 -0.58
CA ASP A 67 -1.34 0.55 -1.79
C ASP A 67 -2.19 1.03 -2.97
N LYS A 68 -3.38 0.47 -3.10
CA LYS A 68 -4.29 0.86 -4.18
C LYS A 68 -4.76 2.31 -4.01
N LYS A 69 -5.12 2.68 -2.78
CA LYS A 69 -5.60 4.03 -2.51
C LYS A 69 -4.53 5.06 -2.79
N ASP A 70 -3.30 4.76 -2.40
CA ASP A 70 -2.19 5.68 -2.61
C ASP A 70 -1.95 5.91 -4.10
N THR A 71 -2.00 4.83 -4.89
CA THR A 71 -1.86 4.92 -6.33
C THR A 71 -3.00 5.75 -6.94
N ALA A 72 -4.22 5.53 -6.45
CA ALA A 72 -5.38 6.27 -6.92
C ALA A 72 -5.23 7.76 -6.60
N ASP A 73 -4.80 8.09 -5.41
CA ASP A 73 -4.61 9.46 -5.00
C ASP A 73 -3.55 10.15 -5.84
N ASP A 74 -2.47 9.46 -6.18
CA ASP A 74 -1.41 10.01 -7.01
C ASP A 74 -1.90 10.29 -8.43
N TYR A 75 -2.67 9.38 -9.00
CA TYR A 75 -3.22 9.57 -10.33
C TYR A 75 -4.20 10.74 -10.34
N GLU A 76 -5.09 10.80 -9.36
CA GLU A 76 -6.05 11.88 -9.25
C GLU A 76 -5.35 13.22 -9.08
N ARG A 77 -4.30 13.26 -8.29
CA ARG A 77 -3.51 14.47 -8.08
C ARG A 77 -2.86 14.93 -9.37
N LEU A 78 -2.36 13.99 -10.16
CA LEU A 78 -1.78 14.30 -11.46
C LEU A 78 -2.83 14.92 -12.38
N LEU A 79 -4.02 14.32 -12.45
CA LEU A 79 -5.10 14.83 -13.28
C LEU A 79 -5.48 16.25 -12.87
N ARG A 80 -5.59 16.50 -11.57
CA ARG A 80 -5.96 17.83 -11.08
C ARG A 80 -4.91 18.86 -11.42
N GLY A 81 -3.64 18.48 -11.32
CA GLY A 81 -2.53 19.38 -11.67
C GLY A 81 -2.55 19.74 -13.13
N LEU A 82 -2.74 18.78 -14.01
CA LEU A 82 -2.79 19.02 -15.43
C LEU A 82 -3.99 19.88 -15.82
N TYR A 83 -5.12 19.64 -15.17
CA TYR A 83 -6.30 20.45 -15.41
C TYR A 83 -6.08 21.90 -14.99
N ALA A 84 -5.46 22.09 -13.83
CA ALA A 84 -5.16 23.43 -13.33
C ALA A 84 -4.20 24.19 -14.26
N GLU A 85 -3.34 23.46 -14.96
CA GLU A 85 -2.42 24.06 -15.93
C GLU A 85 -3.07 24.35 -17.28
N GLY A 86 -4.35 23.99 -17.42
CA GLY A 86 -5.05 24.22 -18.69
C GLY A 86 -4.74 23.22 -19.78
N ARG A 87 -4.19 22.07 -19.41
CA ARG A 87 -3.84 21.03 -20.40
C ARG A 87 -5.04 20.37 -21.03
N PHE A 88 -6.17 20.37 -20.35
CA PHE A 88 -7.42 19.88 -20.89
C PHE A 88 -8.57 20.58 -20.18
N ASP A 89 -9.79 20.52 -20.78
CA ASP A 89 -10.92 21.25 -20.25
C ASP A 89 -11.64 20.48 -19.13
N ALA A 90 -12.63 21.13 -18.52
CA ALA A 90 -13.36 20.55 -17.41
C ALA A 90 -14.11 19.28 -17.81
N SER A 91 -14.64 19.23 -19.02
CA SER A 91 -15.36 18.05 -19.51
C SER A 91 -14.41 16.87 -19.61
N THR A 92 -13.24 17.07 -20.19
CA THR A 92 -12.23 16.04 -20.31
C THR A 92 -11.75 15.59 -18.95
N PHE A 93 -11.54 16.53 -18.03
CA PHE A 93 -11.11 16.21 -16.67
C PHE A 93 -12.11 15.29 -15.99
N ARG A 94 -13.40 15.64 -16.05
CA ARG A 94 -14.43 14.83 -15.43
C ARG A 94 -14.50 13.45 -16.06
N GLN A 95 -14.32 13.37 -17.37
CA GLN A 95 -14.37 12.10 -18.07
C GLN A 95 -13.21 11.18 -17.66
N LEU A 96 -12.01 11.73 -17.58
CA LEU A 96 -10.84 10.96 -17.18
C LEU A 96 -10.94 10.49 -15.74
N LEU A 97 -11.38 11.37 -14.85
CA LEU A 97 -11.53 11.03 -13.44
C LEU A 97 -12.59 9.96 -13.24
N LYS A 98 -13.71 10.12 -13.91
CA LYS A 98 -14.82 9.17 -13.81
C LYS A 98 -14.39 7.78 -14.29
N GLN A 99 -13.72 7.74 -15.43
CA GLN A 99 -13.27 6.47 -15.99
C GLN A 99 -12.27 5.76 -15.08
N TYR A 100 -11.38 6.53 -14.49
CA TYR A 100 -10.43 5.98 -13.55
C TYR A 100 -11.12 5.41 -12.31
N GLN A 101 -12.12 6.13 -11.80
CA GLN A 101 -12.83 5.71 -10.59
C GLN A 101 -13.72 4.50 -10.79
N GLN A 102 -14.10 4.21 -12.03
CA GLN A 102 -14.93 3.06 -12.33
C GLN A 102 -14.14 1.75 -12.36
N GLU A 103 -12.84 1.83 -12.38
CA GLU A 103 -12.00 0.66 -12.31
C GLU A 103 -11.64 0.37 -10.86
#